data_9c3f4b4fd1f31dd446b15aed9b797a4f
#
_entry.id   9c3f4b4fd1f31dd446b15aed9b797a4f
#
_cell.length_a   1.000
_cell.length_b   1.000
_cell.length_c   1.000
_cell.angle_alpha   90.00
_cell.angle_beta   90.00
_cell.angle_gamma   90.00
#
_symmetry.space_group_name_H-M   'P 1'
#
loop_
_entity.id
_entity.type
_entity.pdbx_description
1 polymer ?
#
loop_
_entity_poly.entity_id
_entity_poly.type
_entity_poly.pdbx_seq_one_letter_code
_entity_poly.pdbx_strand_id
1 'polypeptide(L)'
;FFEAKRGEADYDNLKIHSITNKWANATINFKSHHMTVRGVEQVNVSDSLNVILKPDSSIVTILQNRDIKFDGTINAGNFEIKGKDFTFKYDSFFINLNKIDSIRFYVTEKNAKGQTVRRRVNNAMVGADSTAVAAAGLQAGDKKSSGTLYINMPGNKSGREKTTNYPRLDASAGGLIFFDRSEILDGAYDRSIFFVVPPFKLDSLNDADPASINFDGSFVSSGMFPGFKEKLHTMADKSLGFTHIIPKEGYPLFKGDGKVFGGINMDNSGLRVNGKIEYLPALVESNDFVFYPDSVIGKGHIGEFKEKQFGKVWFPQANLTEFELKWKPKQDQFHLRNLKDPFNLYNKTAQLDGTLTVSKDGVSGTGRLLTRGSEAKSDQLSFSAKDFSARHASFQAKTTNPNKPALAGEDIRLSFNLTQNVAEISPEVEGVAAIDFPYAQFKTSIPKARWDLNTQKITMTKDADVPLEYSYFYTTRKDLDSLAFNAEKAEYDIKTQQLKVSGIPYIVVADARITPDHNEVLILENAKIGQLKNTTIVLDTLNGYHRLTDGVVDIVSRKEFSGYATYQYV
;
A
#
# COMPACT_ATOMS: atom_id res chain seq x y z
N PHE A 1 3.52 -49.20 -39.88
CA PHE A 1 3.42 -48.14 -40.90
C PHE A 1 2.04 -48.18 -41.53
N PHE A 2 1.28 -47.09 -41.41
CA PHE A 2 -0.03 -46.91 -42.02
C PHE A 2 0.02 -45.71 -42.96
N GLU A 3 -0.42 -45.87 -44.16
CA GLU A 3 -0.43 -44.83 -45.20
C GLU A 3 -1.80 -44.80 -45.85
N ALA A 4 -2.43 -43.64 -45.90
CA ALA A 4 -3.68 -43.41 -46.62
C ALA A 4 -3.39 -42.69 -47.92
N LYS A 5 -3.82 -43.27 -49.05
CA LYS A 5 -3.62 -42.69 -50.40
C LYS A 5 -4.94 -42.42 -51.08
N ARG A 6 -5.03 -41.25 -51.71
CA ARG A 6 -6.01 -40.94 -52.75
C ARG A 6 -5.33 -40.90 -54.10
N GLY A 7 -5.97 -41.44 -55.12
CA GLY A 7 -5.36 -41.58 -56.45
C GLY A 7 -5.39 -40.37 -57.37
N GLU A 8 -5.85 -39.20 -56.92
CA GLU A 8 -6.13 -38.04 -57.78
C GLU A 8 -5.37 -36.78 -57.41
N ALA A 9 -5.59 -35.66 -58.12
CA ALA A 9 -4.81 -34.43 -58.02
C ALA A 9 -4.82 -33.76 -56.66
N ASP A 10 -5.85 -33.94 -55.84
CA ASP A 10 -5.95 -33.41 -54.47
C ASP A 10 -5.59 -34.44 -53.37
N TYR A 11 -4.85 -35.44 -53.77
CA TYR A 11 -4.36 -36.52 -52.92
C TYR A 11 -3.40 -36.00 -51.85
N ASP A 12 -3.64 -36.38 -50.61
CA ASP A 12 -2.77 -36.10 -49.48
C ASP A 12 -2.27 -37.40 -48.85
N ASN A 13 -1.00 -37.48 -48.52
CA ASN A 13 -0.35 -38.71 -48.06
C ASN A 13 -0.22 -38.72 -46.54
N LEU A 14 -1.30 -39.07 -45.85
CA LEU A 14 -1.30 -39.21 -44.41
C LEU A 14 -0.54 -40.44 -43.97
N LYS A 15 0.52 -40.29 -43.18
CA LYS A 15 1.37 -41.37 -42.68
C LYS A 15 1.34 -41.42 -41.15
N ILE A 16 1.10 -42.61 -40.61
CA ILE A 16 1.17 -42.88 -39.18
C ILE A 16 2.26 -43.90 -38.93
N HIS A 17 3.29 -43.49 -38.19
CA HIS A 17 4.39 -44.36 -37.80
C HIS A 17 4.18 -44.83 -36.38
N SER A 18 4.34 -46.13 -36.17
CA SER A 18 4.27 -46.77 -34.86
C SER A 18 5.64 -47.33 -34.49
N ILE A 19 6.18 -46.86 -33.38
CA ILE A 19 7.46 -47.28 -32.80
C ILE A 19 7.19 -47.84 -31.42
N THR A 20 7.09 -49.17 -31.29
CA THR A 20 6.98 -49.83 -29.99
C THR A 20 7.63 -51.19 -30.02
N ASN A 21 8.35 -51.55 -28.99
CA ASN A 21 9.02 -52.82 -28.79
C ASN A 21 8.34 -53.69 -27.71
N LYS A 22 7.33 -53.15 -27.03
CA LYS A 22 6.71 -53.80 -25.85
C LYS A 22 5.33 -54.38 -26.11
N TRP A 23 4.62 -53.94 -27.15
CA TRP A 23 3.23 -54.28 -27.41
C TRP A 23 3.00 -54.50 -28.91
N ALA A 24 1.88 -55.15 -29.25
CA ALA A 24 1.43 -55.15 -30.64
C ALA A 24 1.24 -53.68 -31.10
N ASN A 25 1.83 -53.32 -32.25
CA ASN A 25 1.80 -51.96 -32.80
C ASN A 25 0.37 -51.49 -33.07
N ALA A 26 -0.51 -52.42 -33.47
CA ALA A 26 -1.92 -52.11 -33.69
C ALA A 26 -2.81 -53.27 -33.22
N THR A 27 -4.03 -52.93 -32.84
CA THR A 27 -5.09 -53.88 -32.50
C THR A 27 -6.37 -53.42 -33.18
N ILE A 28 -7.01 -54.30 -33.96
CA ILE A 28 -8.29 -54.05 -34.61
C ILE A 28 -9.44 -54.72 -33.84
N ASN A 29 -10.51 -53.95 -33.64
CA ASN A 29 -11.75 -54.46 -33.08
C ASN A 29 -12.72 -54.82 -34.23
N PHE A 30 -13.00 -56.09 -34.47
CA PHE A 30 -13.83 -56.50 -35.56
C PHE A 30 -15.32 -56.16 -35.41
N LYS A 31 -15.80 -55.84 -34.22
CA LYS A 31 -17.19 -55.39 -34.03
C LYS A 31 -17.38 -53.90 -34.39
N SER A 32 -16.46 -53.09 -34.00
CA SER A 32 -16.51 -51.61 -34.24
C SER A 32 -15.73 -51.22 -35.50
N HIS A 33 -14.90 -52.07 -36.03
CA HIS A 33 -13.94 -51.79 -37.10
C HIS A 33 -12.96 -50.67 -36.79
N HIS A 34 -12.71 -50.43 -35.51
CA HIS A 34 -11.74 -49.44 -35.07
C HIS A 34 -10.37 -50.09 -34.90
N MET A 35 -9.33 -49.39 -35.30
CA MET A 35 -7.94 -49.82 -35.11
C MET A 35 -7.25 -48.88 -34.08
N THR A 36 -6.78 -49.44 -32.98
CA THR A 36 -5.94 -48.72 -32.01
C THR A 36 -4.48 -48.93 -32.35
N VAL A 37 -3.76 -47.85 -32.64
CA VAL A 37 -2.33 -47.83 -32.95
C VAL A 37 -1.57 -47.26 -31.78
N ARG A 38 -0.47 -47.93 -31.36
CA ARG A 38 0.38 -47.58 -30.23
C ARG A 38 1.77 -47.19 -30.71
N GLY A 39 2.51 -46.43 -29.90
CA GLY A 39 3.87 -45.98 -30.25
C GLY A 39 3.85 -44.89 -31.34
N VAL A 40 2.80 -44.08 -31.38
CA VAL A 40 2.66 -42.98 -32.32
C VAL A 40 3.14 -41.69 -31.64
N GLU A 41 4.33 -41.24 -32.00
CA GLU A 41 4.88 -40.00 -31.42
C GLU A 41 4.18 -38.77 -31.98
N GLN A 42 3.95 -38.73 -33.30
CA GLN A 42 3.24 -37.63 -33.95
C GLN A 42 2.60 -38.11 -35.28
N VAL A 43 1.61 -37.34 -35.73
CA VAL A 43 1.01 -37.49 -37.07
C VAL A 43 1.05 -36.14 -37.77
N ASN A 44 1.80 -36.02 -38.87
CA ASN A 44 1.84 -34.82 -39.69
C ASN A 44 0.57 -34.84 -40.60
N VAL A 45 -0.35 -33.94 -40.34
CA VAL A 45 -1.59 -33.83 -41.10
C VAL A 45 -1.45 -32.91 -42.31
N SER A 46 -0.71 -31.82 -42.14
CA SER A 46 -0.38 -30.88 -43.20
C SER A 46 0.98 -30.25 -42.95
N ASP A 47 1.96 -30.56 -43.78
CA ASP A 47 3.28 -29.97 -43.69
C ASP A 47 3.30 -28.50 -44.13
N SER A 48 2.55 -28.16 -45.19
CA SER A 48 2.47 -26.80 -45.74
C SER A 48 1.83 -25.80 -44.76
N LEU A 49 0.91 -26.27 -43.93
CA LEU A 49 0.19 -25.46 -42.94
C LEU A 49 0.66 -25.75 -41.52
N ASN A 50 1.72 -26.52 -41.35
CA ASN A 50 2.34 -26.88 -40.06
C ASN A 50 1.30 -27.38 -39.04
N VAL A 51 0.46 -28.37 -39.45
CA VAL A 51 -0.53 -29.01 -38.56
C VAL A 51 -0.06 -30.41 -38.19
N ILE A 52 0.26 -30.59 -36.90
CA ILE A 52 0.85 -31.80 -36.33
C ILE A 52 0.03 -32.22 -35.11
N LEU A 53 -0.38 -33.51 -35.08
CA LEU A 53 -1.00 -34.11 -33.91
C LEU A 53 0.07 -34.84 -33.08
N LYS A 54 0.07 -34.62 -31.79
CA LYS A 54 0.94 -35.26 -30.81
C LYS A 54 0.08 -35.97 -29.75
N PRO A 55 -0.20 -37.27 -29.92
CA PRO A 55 -1.04 -37.99 -28.97
C PRO A 55 -0.35 -38.11 -27.60
N ASP A 56 -1.10 -37.85 -26.54
CA ASP A 56 -0.69 -38.24 -25.19
C ASP A 56 -0.63 -39.77 -25.14
N SER A 57 0.23 -40.38 -24.36
CA SER A 57 0.41 -41.84 -24.29
C SER A 57 0.79 -42.51 -25.61
N SER A 58 1.10 -41.77 -26.66
CA SER A 58 1.47 -42.27 -27.99
C SER A 58 0.43 -43.22 -28.60
N ILE A 59 -0.86 -42.97 -28.39
CA ILE A 59 -1.96 -43.83 -28.85
C ILE A 59 -2.95 -43.04 -29.71
N VAL A 60 -3.31 -43.60 -30.87
CA VAL A 60 -4.40 -43.07 -31.70
C VAL A 60 -5.38 -44.18 -32.02
N THR A 61 -6.66 -43.85 -32.22
CA THR A 61 -7.68 -44.78 -32.71
C THR A 61 -8.16 -44.33 -34.07
N ILE A 62 -7.97 -45.19 -35.08
CA ILE A 62 -8.46 -44.99 -36.44
C ILE A 62 -9.86 -45.56 -36.52
N LEU A 63 -10.82 -44.78 -36.97
CA LEU A 63 -12.23 -45.16 -37.13
C LEU A 63 -12.50 -45.69 -38.55
N GLN A 64 -13.70 -46.21 -38.81
CA GLN A 64 -14.08 -46.83 -40.10
C GLN A 64 -13.86 -45.95 -41.32
N ASN A 65 -14.11 -44.64 -41.16
CA ASN A 65 -14.03 -43.64 -42.24
C ASN A 65 -12.67 -42.93 -42.31
N ARG A 66 -11.61 -43.54 -41.77
CA ARG A 66 -10.25 -42.96 -41.67
C ARG A 66 -10.12 -41.78 -40.72
N ASP A 67 -11.15 -41.47 -39.98
CA ASP A 67 -11.05 -40.46 -38.92
C ASP A 67 -10.09 -40.95 -37.83
N ILE A 68 -9.39 -40.00 -37.17
CA ILE A 68 -8.44 -40.31 -36.10
C ILE A 68 -8.93 -39.68 -34.80
N LYS A 69 -9.12 -40.53 -33.78
CA LYS A 69 -9.48 -40.09 -32.43
C LYS A 69 -8.26 -40.21 -31.52
N PHE A 70 -8.02 -39.18 -30.71
CA PHE A 70 -6.89 -39.12 -29.79
C PHE A 70 -7.12 -38.08 -28.68
N ASP A 71 -6.39 -38.25 -27.57
CA ASP A 71 -6.13 -37.23 -26.56
C ASP A 71 -4.71 -36.69 -26.78
N GLY A 72 -4.47 -35.40 -26.60
CA GLY A 72 -3.11 -34.89 -26.79
C GLY A 72 -3.03 -33.41 -27.18
N THR A 73 -1.98 -33.10 -27.92
CA THR A 73 -1.63 -31.74 -28.33
C THR A 73 -1.68 -31.65 -29.86
N ILE A 74 -2.25 -30.56 -30.36
CA ILE A 74 -2.25 -30.18 -31.76
C ILE A 74 -1.39 -28.95 -31.90
N ASN A 75 -0.36 -28.97 -32.73
CA ASN A 75 0.32 -27.79 -33.22
C ASN A 75 -0.34 -27.35 -34.54
N ALA A 76 -0.78 -26.12 -34.64
CA ALA A 76 -1.35 -25.55 -35.84
C ALA A 76 -0.79 -24.13 -36.04
N GLY A 77 0.17 -23.99 -36.94
CA GLY A 77 0.89 -22.72 -37.10
C GLY A 77 1.53 -22.23 -35.81
N ASN A 78 1.14 -21.05 -35.35
CA ASN A 78 1.62 -20.43 -34.13
C ASN A 78 0.81 -20.78 -32.88
N PHE A 79 -0.07 -21.78 -32.98
CA PHE A 79 -0.94 -22.21 -31.88
C PHE A 79 -0.61 -23.63 -31.45
N GLU A 80 -0.70 -23.89 -30.15
CA GLU A 80 -0.61 -25.18 -29.51
C GLU A 80 -1.89 -25.42 -28.73
N ILE A 81 -2.71 -26.39 -29.15
CA ILE A 81 -4.00 -26.70 -28.55
C ILE A 81 -3.87 -28.07 -27.84
N LYS A 82 -4.01 -28.09 -26.51
CA LYS A 82 -3.99 -29.29 -25.70
C LYS A 82 -5.39 -29.64 -25.23
N GLY A 83 -5.72 -30.94 -25.25
CA GLY A 83 -7.02 -31.38 -24.76
C GLY A 83 -7.27 -32.87 -24.96
N LYS A 84 -8.55 -33.25 -24.89
CA LYS A 84 -9.02 -34.64 -24.94
C LYS A 84 -10.17 -34.78 -25.89
N ASP A 85 -10.41 -36.05 -26.30
CA ASP A 85 -11.50 -36.44 -27.17
C ASP A 85 -11.48 -35.71 -28.53
N PHE A 86 -10.28 -35.47 -29.05
CA PHE A 86 -10.10 -34.85 -30.36
C PHE A 86 -10.39 -35.88 -31.45
N THR A 87 -11.08 -35.39 -32.52
CA THR A 87 -11.40 -36.23 -33.65
C THR A 87 -11.05 -35.53 -34.95
N PHE A 88 -9.96 -35.96 -35.59
CA PHE A 88 -9.62 -35.53 -36.94
C PHE A 88 -10.54 -36.21 -37.96
N LYS A 89 -11.24 -35.41 -38.75
CA LYS A 89 -12.15 -35.81 -39.81
C LYS A 89 -11.41 -35.82 -41.15
N TYR A 90 -11.05 -37.01 -41.63
CA TYR A 90 -10.18 -37.12 -42.81
C TYR A 90 -10.84 -36.54 -44.07
N ASP A 91 -12.10 -36.88 -44.36
CA ASP A 91 -12.76 -36.44 -45.60
C ASP A 91 -13.04 -34.94 -45.61
N SER A 92 -13.50 -34.39 -44.51
CA SER A 92 -13.85 -32.96 -44.35
C SER A 92 -12.66 -32.06 -43.97
N PHE A 93 -11.53 -32.65 -43.62
CA PHE A 93 -10.23 -32.05 -43.33
C PHE A 93 -10.23 -31.00 -42.22
N PHE A 94 -10.90 -31.34 -41.12
CA PHE A 94 -10.91 -30.56 -39.89
C PHE A 94 -10.78 -31.46 -38.65
N ILE A 95 -10.52 -30.81 -37.50
CA ILE A 95 -10.46 -31.51 -36.20
C ILE A 95 -11.56 -30.95 -35.28
N ASN A 96 -12.43 -31.86 -34.80
CA ASN A 96 -13.33 -31.54 -33.71
C ASN A 96 -12.53 -31.53 -32.39
N LEU A 97 -12.58 -30.40 -31.70
CA LEU A 97 -11.92 -30.15 -30.42
C LEU A 97 -12.97 -30.28 -29.31
N ASN A 98 -13.37 -31.51 -28.95
CA ASN A 98 -14.50 -31.73 -28.03
C ASN A 98 -14.22 -31.23 -26.62
N LYS A 99 -12.97 -31.28 -26.17
CA LYS A 99 -12.54 -30.79 -24.86
C LYS A 99 -11.16 -30.15 -24.96
N ILE A 100 -11.13 -28.83 -24.94
CA ILE A 100 -9.90 -28.02 -24.94
C ILE A 100 -9.51 -27.77 -23.47
N ASP A 101 -8.32 -28.22 -23.07
CA ASP A 101 -7.75 -27.92 -21.77
C ASP A 101 -6.98 -26.57 -21.78
N SER A 102 -6.23 -26.33 -22.86
CA SER A 102 -5.52 -25.03 -23.01
C SER A 102 -5.17 -24.73 -24.47
N ILE A 103 -5.10 -23.45 -24.79
CA ILE A 103 -4.58 -22.92 -26.05
C ILE A 103 -3.39 -22.01 -25.71
N ARG A 104 -2.22 -22.32 -26.28
CA ARG A 104 -1.01 -21.53 -26.13
C ARG A 104 -0.69 -20.83 -27.43
N PHE A 105 -0.12 -19.62 -27.30
CA PHE A 105 0.18 -18.74 -28.41
C PHE A 105 1.69 -18.57 -28.56
N TYR A 106 2.14 -18.44 -29.79
CA TYR A 106 3.52 -18.14 -30.12
C TYR A 106 3.57 -16.97 -31.09
N VAL A 107 4.54 -16.09 -30.89
CA VAL A 107 4.85 -15.00 -31.81
C VAL A 107 6.24 -15.20 -32.40
N THR A 108 6.44 -14.72 -33.60
CA THR A 108 7.76 -14.73 -34.23
C THR A 108 8.34 -13.32 -34.19
N GLU A 109 9.60 -13.21 -33.82
CA GLU A 109 10.32 -11.95 -33.79
C GLU A 109 11.73 -12.13 -34.35
N LYS A 110 12.36 -11.03 -34.77
CA LYS A 110 13.77 -11.04 -35.16
C LYS A 110 14.63 -10.79 -33.91
N ASN A 111 15.58 -11.69 -33.68
CA ASN A 111 16.58 -11.50 -32.62
C ASN A 111 17.60 -10.40 -33.03
N ALA A 112 18.51 -10.05 -32.14
CA ALA A 112 19.57 -9.06 -32.40
C ALA A 112 20.49 -9.41 -33.58
N LYS A 113 20.48 -10.68 -34.02
CA LYS A 113 21.23 -11.17 -35.19
C LYS A 113 20.40 -11.21 -36.48
N GLY A 114 19.15 -10.66 -36.44
CA GLY A 114 18.23 -10.69 -37.59
C GLY A 114 17.55 -12.04 -37.89
N GLN A 115 17.79 -13.07 -37.07
CA GLN A 115 17.17 -14.39 -37.23
C GLN A 115 15.76 -14.40 -36.67
N THR A 116 14.83 -15.03 -37.36
CA THR A 116 13.46 -15.24 -36.90
C THR A 116 13.43 -16.25 -35.75
N VAL A 117 12.96 -15.86 -34.59
CA VAL A 117 12.82 -16.70 -33.39
C VAL A 117 11.36 -16.79 -33.01
N ARG A 118 10.88 -18.00 -32.73
CA ARG A 118 9.52 -18.24 -32.22
C ARG A 118 9.55 -18.16 -30.70
N ARG A 119 8.76 -17.24 -30.13
CA ARG A 119 8.60 -17.07 -28.69
C ARG A 119 7.18 -17.38 -28.25
N ARG A 120 7.08 -18.07 -27.12
CA ARG A 120 5.80 -18.33 -26.48
C ARG A 120 5.30 -17.08 -25.78
N VAL A 121 4.02 -16.75 -25.96
CA VAL A 121 3.30 -15.77 -25.16
C VAL A 121 3.08 -16.35 -23.75
N ASN A 122 3.30 -15.57 -22.72
CA ASN A 122 3.32 -16.05 -21.34
C ASN A 122 1.97 -16.62 -20.86
N ASN A 123 0.88 -16.00 -21.26
CA ASN A 123 -0.46 -16.44 -20.89
C ASN A 123 -0.98 -17.55 -21.81
N ALA A 124 -1.81 -18.43 -21.28
CA ALA A 124 -2.56 -19.41 -22.04
C ALA A 124 -4.06 -19.21 -21.82
N MET A 125 -4.85 -19.41 -22.88
CA MET A 125 -6.29 -19.52 -22.75
C MET A 125 -6.64 -20.92 -22.28
N VAL A 126 -7.52 -21.04 -21.29
CA VAL A 126 -8.08 -22.31 -20.84
C VAL A 126 -9.57 -22.36 -21.17
N GLY A 127 -10.14 -23.54 -21.21
CA GLY A 127 -11.57 -23.71 -21.46
C GLY A 127 -12.42 -22.99 -20.42
N ALA A 128 -13.54 -22.39 -20.84
CA ALA A 128 -14.45 -21.67 -19.95
C ALA A 128 -15.01 -22.60 -18.87
N ASP A 129 -14.76 -22.28 -17.61
CA ASP A 129 -15.44 -22.86 -16.47
C ASP A 129 -16.73 -22.07 -16.19
N SER A 130 -17.86 -22.76 -16.14
CA SER A 130 -19.17 -22.15 -15.91
C SER A 130 -19.24 -21.35 -14.61
N THR A 131 -18.50 -21.76 -13.58
CA THR A 131 -18.44 -21.07 -12.28
C THR A 131 -17.71 -19.72 -12.38
N ALA A 132 -16.61 -19.66 -13.11
CA ALA A 132 -15.85 -18.42 -13.31
C ALA A 132 -16.61 -17.42 -14.20
N VAL A 133 -17.31 -17.93 -15.24
CA VAL A 133 -18.14 -17.11 -16.13
C VAL A 133 -19.35 -16.53 -15.39
N ALA A 134 -20.00 -17.32 -14.53
CA ALA A 134 -21.11 -16.86 -13.70
C ALA A 134 -20.65 -15.82 -12.64
N ALA A 135 -19.48 -16.00 -12.03
CA ALA A 135 -18.87 -15.04 -11.11
C ALA A 135 -18.58 -13.68 -11.77
N ALA A 136 -18.36 -13.68 -13.10
CA ALA A 136 -18.20 -12.46 -13.89
C ALA A 136 -19.53 -11.79 -14.27
N GLY A 137 -20.67 -12.30 -13.83
CA GLY A 137 -22.00 -11.80 -14.23
C GLY A 137 -22.36 -12.10 -15.69
N LEU A 138 -21.66 -13.04 -16.32
CA LEU A 138 -21.87 -13.44 -17.70
C LEU A 138 -22.65 -14.77 -17.72
N GLN A 139 -23.51 -14.97 -18.74
CA GLN A 139 -24.17 -16.23 -18.93
C GLN A 139 -23.16 -17.26 -19.47
N ALA A 140 -22.93 -18.32 -18.70
CA ALA A 140 -22.19 -19.48 -19.20
C ALA A 140 -23.04 -20.15 -20.28
N GLY A 141 -22.50 -20.24 -21.49
CA GLY A 141 -23.08 -21.13 -22.49
C GLY A 141 -23.01 -22.58 -21.99
N ASP A 142 -24.04 -23.39 -22.21
CA ASP A 142 -24.16 -24.80 -21.81
C ASP A 142 -23.11 -25.75 -22.45
N LYS A 143 -22.13 -25.23 -23.18
CA LYS A 143 -21.14 -26.02 -23.90
C LYS A 143 -19.82 -26.04 -23.14
N LYS A 144 -19.35 -27.27 -22.86
CA LYS A 144 -17.95 -27.56 -22.50
C LYS A 144 -17.02 -26.90 -23.52
N SER A 145 -15.84 -26.49 -23.08
CA SER A 145 -14.81 -25.84 -23.91
C SER A 145 -14.54 -26.67 -25.17
N SER A 146 -15.17 -26.29 -26.26
CA SER A 146 -15.11 -27.00 -27.52
C SER A 146 -14.87 -26.05 -28.68
N GLY A 147 -14.39 -26.57 -29.78
CA GLY A 147 -14.11 -25.81 -30.98
C GLY A 147 -13.90 -26.74 -32.19
N THR A 148 -13.62 -26.11 -33.33
CA THR A 148 -13.26 -26.80 -34.56
C THR A 148 -12.03 -26.17 -35.18
N LEU A 149 -11.02 -26.96 -35.47
CA LEU A 149 -9.84 -26.54 -36.21
C LEU A 149 -9.98 -26.98 -37.67
N TYR A 150 -10.27 -26.07 -38.55
CA TYR A 150 -10.26 -26.32 -39.99
C TYR A 150 -8.82 -26.23 -40.49
N ILE A 151 -8.31 -27.34 -41.04
CA ILE A 151 -6.91 -27.44 -41.47
C ILE A 151 -6.74 -26.77 -42.84
N ASN A 152 -7.58 -27.15 -43.79
CA ASN A 152 -7.66 -26.58 -45.14
C ASN A 152 -9.03 -26.92 -45.76
N MET A 153 -9.28 -26.47 -46.98
CA MET A 153 -10.45 -26.87 -47.76
C MET A 153 -10.40 -28.39 -48.06
N PRO A 154 -11.53 -29.11 -48.02
CA PRO A 154 -11.57 -30.53 -48.32
C PRO A 154 -10.98 -30.94 -49.66
N GLY A 155 -11.08 -30.06 -50.66
CA GLY A 155 -10.50 -30.26 -52.00
C GLY A 155 -9.01 -29.95 -52.11
N ASN A 156 -8.42 -29.30 -51.11
CA ASN A 156 -7.02 -28.89 -51.12
C ASN A 156 -6.20 -29.53 -49.96
N LYS A 157 -6.44 -30.81 -49.67
CA LYS A 157 -5.71 -31.54 -48.62
C LYS A 157 -4.19 -31.62 -48.89
N SER A 158 -3.81 -31.63 -50.16
CA SER A 158 -2.39 -31.64 -50.58
C SER A 158 -1.68 -30.28 -50.37
N GLY A 159 -2.44 -29.20 -50.10
CA GLY A 159 -1.86 -27.88 -49.92
C GLY A 159 -1.28 -27.26 -51.19
N ARG A 160 -1.69 -27.70 -52.38
CA ARG A 160 -1.20 -27.18 -53.69
C ARG A 160 -1.67 -25.76 -53.95
N GLU A 161 -2.89 -25.44 -53.51
CA GLU A 161 -3.40 -24.08 -53.61
C GLU A 161 -3.04 -23.29 -52.33
N LYS A 162 -2.49 -22.09 -52.50
CA LYS A 162 -2.25 -21.20 -51.38
C LYS A 162 -3.58 -20.67 -50.86
N THR A 163 -3.87 -20.95 -49.60
CA THR A 163 -5.03 -20.45 -48.89
C THR A 163 -4.59 -19.49 -47.79
N THR A 164 -5.18 -18.30 -47.75
CA THR A 164 -4.80 -17.26 -46.77
C THR A 164 -5.54 -17.42 -45.45
N ASN A 165 -6.70 -18.12 -45.42
CA ASN A 165 -7.56 -18.17 -44.23
C ASN A 165 -7.36 -19.46 -43.40
N TYR A 166 -6.42 -20.32 -43.75
CA TYR A 166 -6.17 -21.59 -43.06
C TYR A 166 -4.76 -21.68 -42.51
N PRO A 167 -4.50 -22.41 -41.42
CA PRO A 167 -5.51 -23.10 -40.59
C PRO A 167 -6.41 -22.10 -39.88
N ARG A 168 -7.68 -22.44 -39.61
CA ARG A 168 -8.65 -21.61 -38.94
C ARG A 168 -9.22 -22.28 -37.70
N LEU A 169 -9.22 -21.57 -36.57
CA LEU A 169 -9.84 -22.03 -35.33
C LEU A 169 -11.19 -21.34 -35.11
N ASP A 170 -12.23 -22.14 -34.86
CA ASP A 170 -13.52 -21.67 -34.37
C ASP A 170 -13.68 -22.17 -32.93
N ALA A 171 -13.48 -21.31 -31.97
CA ALA A 171 -13.60 -21.58 -30.53
C ALA A 171 -15.02 -21.25 -30.07
N SER A 172 -15.95 -22.19 -30.26
CA SER A 172 -17.39 -21.99 -30.05
C SER A 172 -17.80 -21.79 -28.60
N ALA A 173 -16.96 -22.15 -27.63
CA ALA A 173 -17.21 -21.98 -26.21
C ALA A 173 -16.48 -20.73 -25.62
N GLY A 174 -15.63 -20.06 -26.41
CA GLY A 174 -14.72 -19.04 -25.86
C GLY A 174 -13.67 -19.61 -24.91
N GLY A 175 -13.20 -18.80 -23.98
CA GLY A 175 -12.19 -19.24 -23.02
C GLY A 175 -11.92 -18.23 -21.90
N LEU A 176 -11.08 -18.64 -20.97
CA LEU A 176 -10.60 -17.82 -19.86
C LEU A 176 -9.08 -17.68 -19.95
N ILE A 177 -8.58 -16.49 -19.67
CA ILE A 177 -7.15 -16.22 -19.55
C ILE A 177 -6.90 -15.75 -18.13
N PHE A 178 -6.19 -16.57 -17.34
CA PHE A 178 -5.83 -16.26 -15.96
C PHE A 178 -4.51 -15.52 -15.90
N PHE A 179 -4.39 -14.66 -14.87
CA PHE A 179 -3.17 -13.89 -14.59
C PHE A 179 -2.42 -14.41 -13.35
N ASP A 180 -2.62 -15.69 -13.00
CA ASP A 180 -2.07 -16.40 -11.82
C ASP A 180 -0.64 -16.95 -11.99
N ARG A 181 0.11 -16.42 -12.96
CA ARG A 181 1.46 -16.92 -13.27
C ARG A 181 2.53 -16.22 -12.44
N SER A 182 3.61 -16.96 -12.18
CA SER A 182 4.78 -16.44 -11.47
C SER A 182 5.46 -15.26 -12.17
N GLU A 183 5.36 -15.18 -13.50
CA GLU A 183 5.92 -14.08 -14.28
C GLU A 183 5.12 -12.77 -14.16
N ILE A 184 3.90 -12.82 -13.64
CA ILE A 184 3.04 -11.65 -13.47
C ILE A 184 3.12 -11.20 -12.02
N LEU A 185 3.72 -10.03 -11.79
CA LEU A 185 3.90 -9.42 -10.47
C LEU A 185 4.38 -10.43 -9.41
N ASP A 186 5.38 -11.27 -9.79
CA ASP A 186 5.96 -12.33 -8.96
C ASP A 186 4.94 -13.33 -8.39
N GLY A 187 3.85 -13.60 -9.14
CA GLY A 187 2.80 -14.53 -8.76
C GLY A 187 1.85 -14.01 -7.68
N ALA A 188 1.71 -12.70 -7.55
CA ALA A 188 0.82 -12.09 -6.55
C ALA A 188 -0.67 -12.29 -6.82
N TYR A 189 -1.04 -12.72 -8.02
CA TYR A 189 -2.44 -12.92 -8.41
C TYR A 189 -2.84 -14.40 -8.34
N ASP A 190 -4.09 -14.64 -8.01
CA ASP A 190 -4.74 -15.93 -8.07
C ASP A 190 -5.74 -16.01 -9.25
N ARG A 191 -6.45 -17.13 -9.37
CA ARG A 191 -7.43 -17.36 -10.43
C ARG A 191 -8.69 -16.49 -10.34
N SER A 192 -8.84 -15.66 -9.35
CA SER A 192 -9.94 -14.70 -9.27
C SER A 192 -9.74 -13.48 -10.18
N ILE A 193 -8.53 -13.32 -10.74
CA ILE A 193 -8.17 -12.27 -11.69
C ILE A 193 -7.99 -12.91 -13.06
N PHE A 194 -8.91 -12.63 -13.96
CA PHE A 194 -8.97 -13.29 -15.27
C PHE A 194 -9.66 -12.42 -16.33
N PHE A 195 -9.48 -12.81 -17.58
CA PHE A 195 -10.15 -12.23 -18.74
C PHE A 195 -11.04 -13.29 -19.38
N VAL A 196 -12.30 -12.94 -19.64
CA VAL A 196 -13.27 -13.78 -20.30
C VAL A 196 -13.27 -13.46 -21.77
N VAL A 197 -12.95 -14.44 -22.61
CA VAL A 197 -13.02 -14.34 -24.06
C VAL A 197 -14.31 -15.02 -24.53
N PRO A 198 -15.26 -14.32 -25.15
CA PRO A 198 -16.46 -14.92 -25.72
C PRO A 198 -16.09 -15.86 -26.88
N PRO A 199 -17.04 -16.62 -27.47
CA PRO A 199 -16.81 -17.39 -28.68
C PRO A 199 -16.15 -16.55 -29.78
N PHE A 200 -15.09 -17.08 -30.41
CA PHE A 200 -14.29 -16.35 -31.39
C PHE A 200 -13.86 -17.24 -32.56
N LYS A 201 -13.44 -16.59 -33.63
CA LYS A 201 -12.83 -17.25 -34.80
C LYS A 201 -11.49 -16.59 -35.10
N LEU A 202 -10.49 -17.41 -35.36
CA LEU A 202 -9.16 -16.97 -35.81
C LEU A 202 -8.83 -17.63 -37.13
N ASP A 203 -8.56 -16.81 -38.12
CA ASP A 203 -8.07 -17.24 -39.43
C ASP A 203 -6.54 -17.17 -39.46
N SER A 204 -5.92 -17.86 -40.41
CA SER A 204 -4.48 -17.74 -40.70
C SER A 204 -3.59 -18.01 -39.47
N LEU A 205 -3.79 -19.15 -38.77
CA LEU A 205 -3.01 -19.48 -37.57
C LEU A 205 -1.49 -19.54 -37.80
N ASN A 206 -1.05 -19.53 -39.06
CA ASN A 206 0.35 -19.41 -39.44
C ASN A 206 0.87 -17.96 -39.42
N ASP A 207 -0.03 -16.99 -39.32
CA ASP A 207 0.36 -15.59 -39.22
C ASP A 207 1.18 -15.36 -37.96
N ALA A 208 2.35 -14.78 -38.15
CA ALA A 208 3.31 -14.58 -37.08
C ALA A 208 3.21 -13.18 -36.46
N ASP A 209 2.34 -12.29 -37.00
CA ASP A 209 2.21 -10.94 -36.48
C ASP A 209 1.60 -10.94 -35.08
N PRO A 210 2.34 -10.44 -34.05
CA PRO A 210 1.79 -10.28 -32.71
C PRO A 210 0.48 -9.48 -32.67
N ALA A 211 0.28 -8.53 -33.58
CA ALA A 211 -0.92 -7.71 -33.65
C ALA A 211 -2.17 -8.52 -34.08
N SER A 212 -2.00 -9.69 -34.72
CA SER A 212 -3.10 -10.59 -35.07
C SER A 212 -3.74 -11.29 -33.85
N ILE A 213 -2.99 -11.40 -32.74
CA ILE A 213 -3.47 -12.02 -31.50
C ILE A 213 -4.19 -10.96 -30.67
N ASN A 214 -5.50 -10.84 -30.89
CA ASN A 214 -6.37 -9.95 -30.11
C ASN A 214 -7.73 -10.60 -29.87
N PHE A 215 -8.31 -10.33 -28.71
CA PHE A 215 -9.59 -10.88 -28.27
C PHE A 215 -10.43 -9.81 -27.61
N ASP A 216 -11.63 -9.56 -28.14
CA ASP A 216 -12.62 -8.77 -27.42
C ASP A 216 -13.15 -9.60 -26.25
N GLY A 217 -13.32 -8.98 -25.07
CA GLY A 217 -13.80 -9.72 -23.91
C GLY A 217 -14.04 -8.83 -22.69
N SER A 218 -14.03 -9.44 -21.52
CA SER A 218 -14.30 -8.77 -20.26
C SER A 218 -13.26 -9.12 -19.21
N PHE A 219 -12.70 -8.10 -18.57
CA PHE A 219 -11.77 -8.25 -17.46
C PHE A 219 -12.49 -8.34 -16.12
N VAL A 220 -12.03 -9.23 -15.25
CA VAL A 220 -12.52 -9.45 -13.88
C VAL A 220 -11.35 -9.31 -12.92
N SER A 221 -11.47 -8.41 -11.95
CA SER A 221 -10.39 -7.99 -11.05
C SER A 221 -10.53 -8.48 -9.60
N SER A 222 -11.31 -9.55 -9.34
CA SER A 222 -11.59 -10.00 -7.95
C SER A 222 -12.21 -8.92 -7.04
N GLY A 223 -12.89 -7.94 -7.62
CA GLY A 223 -13.55 -6.85 -6.89
C GLY A 223 -12.64 -5.67 -6.55
N MET A 224 -11.45 -5.60 -7.12
CA MET A 224 -10.62 -4.37 -7.07
C MET A 224 -11.32 -3.21 -7.78
N PHE A 225 -11.88 -3.48 -8.99
CA PHE A 225 -12.77 -2.54 -9.70
C PHE A 225 -13.97 -3.30 -10.29
N PRO A 226 -14.99 -2.58 -10.79
CA PRO A 226 -16.05 -3.18 -11.61
C PRO A 226 -15.46 -3.88 -12.83
N GLY A 227 -16.06 -4.98 -13.24
CA GLY A 227 -15.71 -5.62 -14.52
C GLY A 227 -15.97 -4.68 -15.70
N PHE A 228 -15.09 -4.71 -16.69
CA PHE A 228 -15.22 -3.87 -17.91
C PHE A 228 -14.88 -4.68 -19.16
N LYS A 229 -15.38 -4.21 -20.30
CA LYS A 229 -15.03 -4.77 -21.60
C LYS A 229 -13.80 -4.10 -22.16
N GLU A 230 -12.89 -4.90 -22.72
CA GLU A 230 -11.67 -4.42 -23.34
C GLU A 230 -11.18 -5.41 -24.40
N LYS A 231 -10.22 -4.95 -25.20
CA LYS A 231 -9.49 -5.80 -26.15
C LYS A 231 -8.18 -6.29 -25.54
N LEU A 232 -8.10 -7.59 -25.33
CA LEU A 232 -6.86 -8.25 -24.92
C LEU A 232 -5.95 -8.45 -26.15
N HIS A 233 -4.70 -8.06 -26.03
CA HIS A 233 -3.72 -8.15 -27.12
C HIS A 233 -2.32 -8.44 -26.59
N THR A 234 -1.37 -8.69 -27.49
CA THR A 234 0.03 -8.91 -27.11
C THR A 234 0.69 -7.59 -26.71
N MET A 235 1.19 -7.53 -25.48
CA MET A 235 1.91 -6.38 -24.93
C MET A 235 3.38 -6.36 -25.36
N ALA A 236 4.08 -5.25 -25.10
CA ALA A 236 5.50 -5.10 -25.44
C ALA A 236 6.41 -6.13 -24.77
N ASP A 237 6.05 -6.59 -23.57
CA ASP A 237 6.75 -7.63 -22.80
C ASP A 237 6.39 -9.06 -23.21
N LYS A 238 5.61 -9.24 -24.28
CA LYS A 238 5.13 -10.53 -24.83
C LYS A 238 4.13 -11.26 -23.92
N SER A 239 3.50 -10.55 -23.00
CA SER A 239 2.32 -11.05 -22.30
C SER A 239 1.04 -10.75 -23.12
N LEU A 240 -0.07 -11.42 -22.79
CA LEU A 240 -1.40 -10.96 -23.15
C LEU A 240 -1.88 -9.98 -22.09
N GLY A 241 -2.24 -8.80 -22.52
CA GLY A 241 -2.66 -7.73 -21.64
C GLY A 241 -3.56 -6.71 -22.34
N PHE A 242 -3.78 -5.59 -21.69
CA PHE A 242 -4.63 -4.52 -22.23
C PHE A 242 -4.25 -3.16 -21.64
N THR A 243 -4.69 -2.10 -22.30
CA THR A 243 -4.71 -0.73 -21.77
C THR A 243 -6.15 -0.25 -21.81
N HIS A 244 -6.66 0.23 -20.66
CA HIS A 244 -8.04 0.68 -20.51
C HIS A 244 -8.10 2.09 -19.94
N ILE A 245 -8.95 2.94 -20.50
CA ILE A 245 -9.20 4.29 -20.00
C ILE A 245 -10.43 4.27 -19.09
N ILE A 246 -10.23 4.62 -17.83
CA ILE A 246 -11.31 4.70 -16.85
C ILE A 246 -12.26 5.83 -17.22
N PRO A 247 -13.58 5.65 -17.17
CA PRO A 247 -14.57 6.70 -17.39
C PRO A 247 -14.34 7.91 -16.46
N LYS A 248 -14.81 9.09 -16.86
CA LYS A 248 -14.61 10.34 -16.09
C LYS A 248 -15.17 10.29 -14.66
N GLU A 249 -16.20 9.47 -14.45
CA GLU A 249 -16.84 9.24 -13.14
C GLU A 249 -15.96 8.44 -12.17
N GLY A 250 -14.89 7.84 -12.69
CA GLY A 250 -14.01 6.95 -11.97
C GLY A 250 -14.60 5.56 -11.72
N TYR A 251 -13.77 4.61 -11.35
CA TYR A 251 -14.23 3.31 -10.87
C TYR A 251 -14.21 3.26 -9.35
N PRO A 252 -15.27 2.73 -8.70
CA PRO A 252 -15.21 2.42 -7.30
C PRO A 252 -14.16 1.33 -7.04
N LEU A 253 -13.37 1.50 -5.99
CA LEU A 253 -12.34 0.56 -5.56
C LEU A 253 -12.85 -0.29 -4.40
N PHE A 254 -12.47 -1.57 -4.39
CA PHE A 254 -12.70 -2.50 -3.28
C PHE A 254 -14.13 -2.41 -2.71
N LYS A 255 -15.13 -2.45 -3.60
CA LYS A 255 -16.57 -2.37 -3.27
C LYS A 255 -17.05 -1.01 -2.75
N GLY A 256 -16.35 0.07 -3.07
CA GLY A 256 -16.82 1.42 -2.82
C GLY A 256 -16.08 2.19 -1.74
N ASP A 257 -15.00 1.63 -1.18
CA ASP A 257 -14.21 2.33 -0.17
C ASP A 257 -13.38 3.50 -0.74
N GLY A 258 -13.19 3.58 -2.04
CA GLY A 258 -12.52 4.67 -2.73
C GLY A 258 -12.86 4.70 -4.21
N LYS A 259 -12.25 5.62 -4.95
CA LYS A 259 -12.37 5.74 -6.41
C LYS A 259 -11.01 5.85 -7.07
N VAL A 260 -10.92 5.34 -8.30
CA VAL A 260 -9.74 5.49 -9.15
C VAL A 260 -10.10 6.13 -10.48
N PHE A 261 -9.20 6.95 -11.00
CA PHE A 261 -9.32 7.69 -12.26
C PHE A 261 -8.02 7.53 -13.05
N GLY A 262 -8.11 7.60 -14.37
CA GLY A 262 -6.94 7.58 -15.26
C GLY A 262 -6.92 6.38 -16.18
N GLY A 263 -5.76 5.79 -16.40
CA GLY A 263 -5.58 4.65 -17.30
C GLY A 263 -5.06 3.42 -16.56
N ILE A 264 -5.65 2.26 -16.86
CA ILE A 264 -5.23 0.94 -16.36
C ILE A 264 -4.36 0.29 -17.42
N ASN A 265 -3.25 -0.30 -17.03
CA ASN A 265 -2.43 -1.18 -17.85
C ASN A 265 -2.29 -2.55 -17.19
N MET A 266 -2.40 -3.62 -17.96
CA MET A 266 -2.17 -5.00 -17.51
C MET A 266 -1.16 -5.67 -18.41
N ASP A 267 -0.06 -6.13 -17.83
CA ASP A 267 1.00 -6.92 -18.47
C ASP A 267 1.72 -7.80 -17.42
N ASN A 268 2.92 -8.32 -17.68
CA ASN A 268 3.67 -9.10 -16.68
C ASN A 268 4.05 -8.29 -15.44
N SER A 269 4.14 -6.98 -15.53
CA SER A 269 4.39 -6.13 -14.36
C SER A 269 3.17 -5.99 -13.44
N GLY A 270 2.06 -6.62 -13.81
CA GLY A 270 0.79 -6.62 -13.09
C GLY A 270 -0.15 -5.51 -13.50
N LEU A 271 -1.17 -5.32 -12.69
CA LEU A 271 -2.21 -4.34 -12.89
C LEU A 271 -1.74 -2.99 -12.36
N ARG A 272 -1.54 -2.03 -13.25
CA ARG A 272 -1.01 -0.71 -12.95
C ARG A 272 -1.95 0.39 -13.38
N VAL A 273 -1.96 1.47 -12.61
CA VAL A 273 -2.77 2.64 -12.91
C VAL A 273 -1.90 3.89 -12.92
N ASN A 274 -1.97 4.62 -14.03
CA ASN A 274 -1.48 6.00 -14.10
C ASN A 274 -2.69 6.93 -13.91
N GLY A 275 -2.73 7.66 -12.78
CA GLY A 275 -3.88 8.50 -12.48
C GLY A 275 -4.02 8.87 -11.02
N LYS A 276 -5.28 8.92 -10.54
CA LYS A 276 -5.63 9.42 -9.22
C LYS A 276 -6.42 8.40 -8.43
N ILE A 277 -6.18 8.39 -7.12
CA ILE A 277 -6.99 7.64 -6.14
C ILE A 277 -7.61 8.64 -5.17
N GLU A 278 -8.92 8.55 -5.00
CA GLU A 278 -9.70 9.28 -3.99
C GLU A 278 -10.10 8.30 -2.89
N TYR A 279 -9.79 8.65 -1.64
CA TYR A 279 -10.18 7.91 -0.46
C TYR A 279 -10.45 8.87 0.70
N LEU A 280 -11.71 8.93 1.20
CA LEU A 280 -12.17 9.91 2.18
C LEU A 280 -11.84 11.35 1.72
N PRO A 281 -11.07 12.19 2.48
CA PRO A 281 -10.71 13.52 2.02
C PRO A 281 -9.47 13.53 1.13
N ALA A 282 -8.76 12.41 1.04
CA ALA A 282 -7.49 12.32 0.32
C ALA A 282 -7.71 12.11 -1.18
N LEU A 283 -7.05 12.91 -1.99
CA LEU A 283 -6.87 12.71 -3.41
C LEU A 283 -5.37 12.64 -3.69
N VAL A 284 -4.91 11.51 -4.19
CA VAL A 284 -3.48 11.27 -4.48
C VAL A 284 -3.27 10.92 -5.93
N GLU A 285 -2.16 11.37 -6.51
CA GLU A 285 -1.81 11.19 -7.91
C GLU A 285 -0.46 10.49 -8.06
N SER A 286 -0.41 9.50 -8.95
CA SER A 286 0.79 8.76 -9.30
C SER A 286 0.77 8.37 -10.76
N ASN A 287 1.94 8.28 -11.35
CA ASN A 287 2.11 7.70 -12.68
C ASN A 287 2.08 6.17 -12.65
N ASP A 288 2.17 5.56 -11.45
CA ASP A 288 2.33 4.12 -11.31
C ASP A 288 1.84 3.61 -9.95
N PHE A 289 0.52 3.41 -9.83
CA PHE A 289 -0.07 2.64 -8.76
C PHE A 289 -0.09 1.16 -9.14
N VAL A 290 0.43 0.30 -8.29
CA VAL A 290 0.41 -1.15 -8.46
C VAL A 290 -0.69 -1.75 -7.61
N PHE A 291 -1.58 -2.50 -8.24
CA PHE A 291 -2.75 -3.09 -7.60
C PHE A 291 -2.51 -4.57 -7.26
N TYR A 292 -2.64 -4.90 -5.99
CA TYR A 292 -2.69 -6.26 -5.47
C TYR A 292 -4.13 -6.62 -5.10
N PRO A 293 -4.48 -7.90 -4.95
CA PRO A 293 -5.85 -8.31 -4.63
C PRO A 293 -6.43 -7.71 -3.33
N ASP A 294 -5.58 -7.28 -2.42
CA ASP A 294 -5.93 -6.76 -1.10
C ASP A 294 -5.30 -5.40 -0.77
N SER A 295 -4.51 -4.83 -1.66
CA SER A 295 -3.76 -3.61 -1.40
C SER A 295 -3.36 -2.86 -2.66
N VAL A 296 -3.02 -1.58 -2.49
CA VAL A 296 -2.44 -0.74 -3.53
C VAL A 296 -1.16 -0.11 -3.00
N ILE A 297 -0.10 -0.16 -3.80
CA ILE A 297 1.14 0.55 -3.50
C ILE A 297 1.51 1.49 -4.64
N GLY A 298 2.28 2.52 -4.35
CA GLY A 298 2.78 3.42 -5.39
C GLY A 298 3.59 4.58 -4.82
N LYS A 299 4.30 5.26 -5.71
CA LYS A 299 4.98 6.53 -5.39
C LYS A 299 4.19 7.65 -6.03
N GLY A 300 3.59 8.50 -5.20
CA GLY A 300 2.83 9.65 -5.64
C GLY A 300 3.70 10.91 -5.68
N HIS A 301 3.32 11.84 -6.54
CA HIS A 301 4.01 13.11 -6.70
C HIS A 301 3.18 14.30 -6.24
N ILE A 302 1.86 14.16 -6.16
CA ILE A 302 0.93 15.16 -5.65
C ILE A 302 -0.14 14.46 -4.82
N GLY A 303 -0.44 15.03 -3.64
CA GLY A 303 -1.56 14.62 -2.81
C GLY A 303 -2.20 15.82 -2.12
N GLU A 304 -3.50 15.79 -1.99
CA GLU A 304 -4.29 16.83 -1.34
C GLU A 304 -5.32 16.19 -0.40
N PHE A 305 -5.40 16.70 0.82
CA PHE A 305 -6.52 16.47 1.72
C PHE A 305 -7.32 17.76 1.82
N LYS A 306 -8.61 17.68 1.61
CA LYS A 306 -9.52 18.80 1.85
C LYS A 306 -10.03 18.74 3.28
N GLU A 307 -10.04 19.88 3.97
CA GLU A 307 -10.73 20.00 5.25
C GLU A 307 -12.20 19.61 5.04
N LYS A 308 -12.63 18.52 5.66
CA LYS A 308 -13.96 17.98 5.47
C LYS A 308 -14.41 17.14 6.67
N GLN A 309 -15.71 17.11 6.89
CA GLN A 309 -16.34 16.24 7.89
C GLN A 309 -16.97 15.03 7.22
N PHE A 310 -16.67 13.85 7.74
CA PHE A 310 -17.34 12.60 7.41
C PHE A 310 -17.96 12.02 8.70
N GLY A 311 -19.28 11.95 8.76
CA GLY A 311 -19.98 11.55 9.98
C GLY A 311 -19.66 12.50 11.15
N LYS A 312 -19.03 11.98 12.20
CA LYS A 312 -18.58 12.76 13.37
C LYS A 312 -17.09 13.14 13.30
N VAL A 313 -16.38 12.66 12.30
CA VAL A 313 -14.91 12.81 12.19
C VAL A 313 -14.57 14.00 11.30
N TRP A 314 -13.71 14.86 11.78
CA TRP A 314 -13.15 15.98 11.03
C TRP A 314 -11.74 15.66 10.53
N PHE A 315 -11.53 15.91 9.26
CA PHE A 315 -10.26 15.68 8.58
C PHE A 315 -9.52 16.99 8.34
N PRO A 316 -8.19 17.03 8.53
CA PRO A 316 -7.39 18.22 8.31
C PRO A 316 -7.19 18.50 6.83
N GLN A 317 -6.87 19.78 6.52
CA GLN A 317 -6.27 20.12 5.23
C GLN A 317 -4.80 19.71 5.21
N ALA A 318 -4.37 19.05 4.11
CA ALA A 318 -2.97 18.70 3.89
C ALA A 318 -2.59 18.79 2.41
N ASN A 319 -1.33 19.12 2.14
CA ASN A 319 -0.69 19.02 0.82
C ASN A 319 0.56 18.15 0.92
N LEU A 320 0.66 17.19 0.02
CA LEU A 320 1.69 16.19 0.00
C LEU A 320 2.45 16.24 -1.33
N THR A 321 3.74 16.11 -1.25
CA THR A 321 4.62 16.02 -2.42
C THR A 321 5.58 14.85 -2.22
N GLU A 322 5.87 14.09 -3.29
CA GLU A 322 6.83 12.99 -3.28
C GLU A 322 6.65 12.03 -2.09
N PHE A 323 5.66 11.17 -2.18
CA PHE A 323 5.31 10.23 -1.10
C PHE A 323 5.22 8.79 -1.59
N GLU A 324 5.32 7.85 -0.67
CA GLU A 324 5.00 6.44 -0.85
C GLU A 324 3.61 6.16 -0.28
N LEU A 325 2.75 5.56 -1.10
CA LEU A 325 1.42 5.07 -0.70
C LEU A 325 1.48 3.57 -0.45
N LYS A 326 0.85 3.15 0.65
CA LYS A 326 0.45 1.76 0.91
C LYS A 326 -0.97 1.75 1.45
N TRP A 327 -1.91 1.38 0.61
CA TRP A 327 -3.32 1.29 0.99
C TRP A 327 -3.74 -0.17 1.20
N LYS A 328 -4.34 -0.47 2.35
CA LYS A 328 -4.92 -1.75 2.72
C LYS A 328 -6.40 -1.57 3.04
N PRO A 329 -7.30 -1.64 2.06
CA PRO A 329 -8.72 -1.34 2.24
C PRO A 329 -9.42 -2.18 3.32
N LYS A 330 -9.12 -3.48 3.39
CA LYS A 330 -9.70 -4.39 4.40
C LYS A 330 -9.32 -4.04 5.84
N GLN A 331 -8.21 -3.36 6.03
CA GLN A 331 -7.72 -2.91 7.35
C GLN A 331 -8.07 -1.44 7.61
N ASP A 332 -8.74 -0.78 6.68
CA ASP A 332 -9.04 0.65 6.71
C ASP A 332 -7.78 1.52 6.92
N GLN A 333 -6.68 1.17 6.22
CA GLN A 333 -5.38 1.81 6.39
C GLN A 333 -4.85 2.35 5.07
N PHE A 334 -4.89 3.68 4.94
CA PHE A 334 -4.34 4.42 3.81
C PHE A 334 -3.08 5.17 4.29
N HIS A 335 -1.93 4.48 4.20
CA HIS A 335 -0.64 4.98 4.69
C HIS A 335 0.09 5.78 3.63
N LEU A 336 0.57 6.95 4.04
CA LEU A 336 1.35 7.87 3.22
C LEU A 336 2.63 8.23 3.98
N ARG A 337 3.78 7.98 3.39
CA ARG A 337 5.09 8.33 3.95
C ARG A 337 5.77 9.34 3.04
N ASN A 338 6.27 10.45 3.58
CA ASN A 338 7.05 11.39 2.80
C ASN A 338 8.38 10.77 2.37
N LEU A 339 8.84 11.12 1.17
CA LEU A 339 10.10 10.61 0.62
C LEU A 339 11.20 11.67 0.66
N LYS A 340 10.85 12.93 0.49
CA LYS A 340 11.81 14.03 0.35
C LYS A 340 11.44 15.20 1.27
N ASP A 341 10.34 15.85 0.98
CA ASP A 341 9.91 17.02 1.73
C ASP A 341 8.83 16.64 2.76
N PRO A 342 8.78 17.30 3.93
CA PRO A 342 7.72 17.10 4.91
C PRO A 342 6.34 17.42 4.33
N PHE A 343 5.31 16.74 4.80
CA PHE A 343 3.92 17.02 4.46
C PHE A 343 3.49 18.37 5.05
N ASN A 344 2.87 19.21 4.27
CA ASN A 344 2.33 20.48 4.72
C ASN A 344 0.89 20.29 5.21
N LEU A 345 0.65 20.60 6.48
CA LEU A 345 -0.65 20.53 7.13
C LEU A 345 -1.14 21.94 7.46
N TYR A 346 -2.48 22.12 7.51
CA TYR A 346 -3.11 23.36 7.94
C TYR A 346 -2.56 24.61 7.22
N ASN A 347 -2.56 24.57 5.89
CA ASN A 347 -2.02 25.66 5.05
C ASN A 347 -0.57 26.05 5.41
N LYS A 348 0.29 25.06 5.63
CA LYS A 348 1.70 25.18 6.01
C LYS A 348 1.94 25.70 7.44
N THR A 349 0.91 25.71 8.30
CA THR A 349 1.09 26.06 9.72
C THR A 349 1.85 24.97 10.47
N ALA A 350 1.70 23.71 10.04
CA ALA A 350 2.48 22.58 10.54
C ALA A 350 3.07 21.77 9.40
N GLN A 351 4.19 21.11 9.65
CA GLN A 351 4.90 20.23 8.71
C GLN A 351 5.21 18.90 9.39
N LEU A 352 4.84 17.80 8.76
CA LEU A 352 5.12 16.46 9.26
C LEU A 352 6.19 15.78 8.42
N ASP A 353 7.29 15.43 9.04
CA ASP A 353 8.32 14.54 8.52
C ASP A 353 8.09 13.14 9.11
N GLY A 354 7.45 12.27 8.35
CA GLY A 354 7.01 10.96 8.83
C GLY A 354 5.88 10.34 8.01
N THR A 355 4.94 9.70 8.68
CA THR A 355 3.84 8.97 8.07
C THR A 355 2.49 9.54 8.47
N LEU A 356 1.58 9.69 7.51
CA LEU A 356 0.15 9.90 7.73
C LEU A 356 -0.61 8.61 7.44
N THR A 357 -1.60 8.32 8.27
CA THR A 357 -2.54 7.21 8.08
C THR A 357 -3.94 7.76 8.09
N VAL A 358 -4.65 7.58 6.97
CA VAL A 358 -6.06 7.95 6.83
C VAL A 358 -6.91 6.71 7.02
N SER A 359 -7.94 6.82 7.84
CA SER A 359 -8.95 5.80 8.09
C SER A 359 -10.34 6.45 8.28
N LYS A 360 -11.38 5.65 8.42
CA LYS A 360 -12.74 6.14 8.74
C LYS A 360 -12.81 6.81 10.12
N ASP A 361 -11.87 6.48 11.01
CA ASP A 361 -11.75 7.04 12.35
C ASP A 361 -10.98 8.38 12.38
N GLY A 362 -10.37 8.80 11.27
CA GLY A 362 -9.65 10.06 11.16
C GLY A 362 -8.27 9.95 10.55
N VAL A 363 -7.43 10.95 10.83
CA VAL A 363 -6.03 11.00 10.39
C VAL A 363 -5.13 10.90 11.61
N SER A 364 -4.29 9.88 11.59
CA SER A 364 -3.19 9.70 12.55
C SER A 364 -1.84 9.82 11.85
N GLY A 365 -0.77 9.89 12.64
CA GLY A 365 0.57 9.95 12.07
C GLY A 365 1.65 9.52 13.05
N THR A 366 2.85 9.36 12.51
CA THR A 366 4.07 9.10 13.27
C THR A 366 5.19 9.97 12.72
N GLY A 367 6.10 10.41 13.56
CA GLY A 367 7.25 11.17 13.11
C GLY A 367 7.45 12.50 13.83
N ARG A 368 8.06 13.43 13.11
CA ARG A 368 8.45 14.74 13.62
C ARG A 368 7.53 15.83 13.05
N LEU A 369 6.76 16.45 13.93
CA LEU A 369 5.85 17.54 13.60
C LEU A 369 6.49 18.89 13.93
N LEU A 370 6.64 19.74 12.95
CA LEU A 370 7.22 21.07 13.05
C LEU A 370 6.12 22.12 12.93
N THR A 371 6.10 23.09 13.83
CA THR A 371 5.33 24.34 13.70
C THR A 371 6.28 25.53 13.69
N ARG A 372 5.75 26.73 13.52
CA ARG A 372 6.56 27.96 13.55
C ARG A 372 7.37 28.12 14.83
N GLY A 373 6.85 27.66 15.96
CA GLY A 373 7.47 27.88 17.28
C GLY A 373 7.78 26.61 18.05
N SER A 374 7.51 25.42 17.49
CA SER A 374 7.72 24.19 18.23
C SER A 374 8.12 23.01 17.34
N GLU A 375 8.56 21.97 18.00
CA GLU A 375 8.80 20.65 17.43
C GLU A 375 8.25 19.59 18.38
N ALA A 376 7.49 18.65 17.83
CA ALA A 376 7.00 17.47 18.54
C ALA A 376 7.42 16.21 17.78
N LYS A 377 7.81 15.17 18.49
CA LYS A 377 8.08 13.85 17.92
C LYS A 377 7.27 12.81 18.67
N SER A 378 6.50 12.01 17.95
CA SER A 378 5.67 10.96 18.53
C SER A 378 5.32 9.89 17.50
N ASP A 379 5.07 8.69 17.99
CA ASP A 379 4.48 7.60 17.21
C ASP A 379 2.94 7.57 17.30
N GLN A 380 2.35 8.52 18.03
CA GLN A 380 0.90 8.63 18.27
C GLN A 380 0.42 10.07 18.07
N LEU A 381 0.56 10.56 16.83
CA LEU A 381 -0.02 11.83 16.41
C LEU A 381 -1.46 11.62 15.93
N SER A 382 -2.33 12.58 16.21
CA SER A 382 -3.71 12.60 15.73
C SER A 382 -4.02 14.00 15.22
N PHE A 383 -4.69 14.09 14.06
CA PHE A 383 -4.96 15.34 13.35
C PHE A 383 -6.45 15.50 13.10
N SER A 384 -7.00 16.66 13.49
CA SER A 384 -8.38 17.07 13.20
C SER A 384 -8.38 18.31 12.29
N ALA A 385 -9.52 18.90 12.00
CA ALA A 385 -9.61 20.06 11.11
C ALA A 385 -8.80 21.26 11.61
N LYS A 386 -8.81 21.52 12.91
CA LYS A 386 -8.23 22.74 13.52
C LYS A 386 -7.38 22.48 14.75
N ASP A 387 -7.06 21.24 15.01
CA ASP A 387 -6.26 20.82 16.15
C ASP A 387 -5.47 19.57 15.82
N PHE A 388 -4.41 19.35 16.57
CA PHE A 388 -3.69 18.10 16.60
C PHE A 388 -3.30 17.74 18.02
N SER A 389 -3.09 16.48 18.25
CA SER A 389 -2.61 15.97 19.54
C SER A 389 -1.50 14.94 19.34
N ALA A 390 -0.74 14.72 20.41
CA ALA A 390 0.30 13.69 20.45
C ALA A 390 0.30 13.04 21.82
N ARG A 391 0.60 11.75 21.86
CA ARG A 391 0.85 10.99 23.08
C ARG A 391 2.26 10.45 23.07
N HIS A 392 2.79 10.19 24.26
CA HIS A 392 4.17 9.72 24.44
C HIS A 392 5.17 10.55 23.61
N ALA A 393 4.96 11.88 23.60
CA ALA A 393 5.70 12.77 22.75
C ALA A 393 6.94 13.35 23.44
N SER A 394 8.01 13.54 22.69
CA SER A 394 9.00 14.58 23.02
C SER A 394 8.57 15.90 22.38
N PHE A 395 8.71 17.00 23.13
CA PHE A 395 8.26 18.31 22.70
C PHE A 395 9.29 19.39 23.05
N GLN A 396 9.42 20.37 22.15
CA GLN A 396 10.28 21.54 22.37
C GLN A 396 9.61 22.81 21.87
N ALA A 397 9.47 23.82 22.74
CA ALA A 397 9.15 25.17 22.32
C ALA A 397 10.45 25.90 21.92
N LYS A 398 10.57 26.28 20.65
CA LYS A 398 11.79 26.81 20.07
C LYS A 398 12.03 28.28 20.50
N THR A 399 13.31 28.65 20.60
CA THR A 399 13.77 30.04 20.75
C THR A 399 14.60 30.41 19.54
N THR A 400 15.21 31.61 19.59
CA THR A 400 16.21 32.03 18.61
C THR A 400 17.49 31.20 18.66
N ASN A 401 17.76 30.54 19.81
CA ASN A 401 18.88 29.62 19.95
C ASN A 401 18.39 28.16 19.73
N PRO A 402 18.75 27.49 18.62
CA PRO A 402 18.26 26.17 18.31
C PRO A 402 18.69 25.08 19.31
N ASN A 403 19.77 25.32 20.05
CA ASN A 403 20.31 24.36 21.04
C ASN A 403 19.72 24.53 22.44
N LYS A 404 18.89 25.54 22.67
CA LYS A 404 18.34 25.84 23.98
C LYS A 404 16.86 26.24 23.84
N PRO A 405 15.94 25.26 23.86
CA PRO A 405 14.51 25.56 23.79
C PRO A 405 14.01 26.31 25.03
N ALA A 406 12.91 27.02 24.90
CA ALA A 406 12.27 27.71 26.03
C ALA A 406 11.67 26.72 27.02
N LEU A 407 11.06 25.68 26.50
CA LEU A 407 10.50 24.53 27.24
C LEU A 407 10.80 23.26 26.48
N ALA A 408 11.14 22.22 27.20
CA ALA A 408 11.25 20.85 26.69
C ALA A 408 10.38 19.91 27.54
N GLY A 409 9.84 18.88 26.90
CA GLY A 409 9.06 17.83 27.55
C GLY A 409 9.40 16.48 26.96
N GLU A 410 9.49 15.48 27.81
CA GLU A 410 9.68 14.09 27.42
C GLU A 410 8.56 13.24 28.01
N ASP A 411 8.06 12.29 27.22
CA ASP A 411 6.92 11.44 27.55
C ASP A 411 5.69 12.25 28.01
N ILE A 412 5.24 13.16 27.12
CA ILE A 412 4.14 14.07 27.39
C ILE A 412 2.94 13.81 26.48
N ARG A 413 1.78 14.28 26.93
CA ARG A 413 0.59 14.53 26.10
C ARG A 413 0.62 15.97 25.64
N LEU A 414 0.41 16.16 24.34
CA LEU A 414 0.30 17.44 23.70
C LEU A 414 -1.08 17.59 23.04
N SER A 415 -1.73 18.71 23.25
CA SER A 415 -2.91 19.13 22.48
C SER A 415 -2.68 20.55 21.97
N PHE A 416 -2.83 20.75 20.68
CA PHE A 416 -2.58 22.04 20.04
C PHE A 416 -3.83 22.53 19.32
N ASN A 417 -4.40 23.65 19.76
CA ASN A 417 -5.51 24.31 19.10
C ASN A 417 -5.00 25.42 18.17
N LEU A 418 -5.13 25.21 16.87
CA LEU A 418 -4.63 26.14 15.84
C LEU A 418 -5.45 27.42 15.74
N THR A 419 -6.73 27.39 16.08
CA THR A 419 -7.61 28.57 16.03
C THR A 419 -7.28 29.54 17.15
N GLN A 420 -7.00 29.02 18.34
CA GLN A 420 -6.65 29.81 19.51
C GLN A 420 -5.17 30.12 19.61
N ASN A 421 -4.32 29.42 18.85
CA ASN A 421 -2.87 29.42 18.96
C ASN A 421 -2.38 29.03 20.37
N VAL A 422 -2.95 27.97 20.94
CA VAL A 422 -2.65 27.49 22.28
C VAL A 422 -2.24 26.02 22.24
N ALA A 423 -1.17 25.71 22.94
CA ALA A 423 -0.76 24.32 23.21
C ALA A 423 -0.98 23.98 24.69
N GLU A 424 -1.54 22.83 24.96
CA GLU A 424 -1.65 22.24 26.30
C GLU A 424 -0.71 21.04 26.37
N ILE A 425 0.10 21.02 27.42
CA ILE A 425 1.17 20.05 27.64
C ILE A 425 0.98 19.44 29.02
N SER A 426 0.96 18.13 29.11
CA SER A 426 0.92 17.41 30.39
C SER A 426 1.78 16.16 30.34
N PRO A 427 2.34 15.68 31.46
CA PRO A 427 3.03 14.40 31.48
C PRO A 427 2.06 13.24 31.20
N GLU A 428 2.56 12.14 30.63
CA GLU A 428 1.77 10.91 30.50
C GLU A 428 1.49 10.26 31.85
N VAL A 429 2.41 10.36 32.79
CA VAL A 429 2.30 9.86 34.15
C VAL A 429 2.26 11.01 35.13
N GLU A 430 1.23 11.06 35.95
CA GLU A 430 1.09 12.10 36.99
C GLU A 430 2.20 12.04 38.02
N GLY A 431 2.64 13.20 38.53
CA GLY A 431 3.71 13.31 39.53
C GLY A 431 5.13 13.21 38.96
N VAL A 432 5.27 12.95 37.66
CA VAL A 432 6.58 12.93 37.01
C VAL A 432 6.95 14.33 36.55
N ALA A 433 8.19 14.76 36.82
CA ALA A 433 8.74 16.02 36.31
C ALA A 433 9.16 15.89 34.84
N ALA A 434 8.17 15.88 33.95
CA ALA A 434 8.36 15.71 32.51
C ALA A 434 8.66 17.02 31.78
N ILE A 435 8.46 18.18 32.43
CA ILE A 435 8.62 19.51 31.82
C ILE A 435 9.91 20.16 32.34
N ASP A 436 10.77 20.57 31.41
CA ASP A 436 12.06 21.19 31.63
C ASP A 436 12.08 22.63 31.06
N PHE A 437 12.70 23.55 31.80
CA PHE A 437 12.99 24.93 31.39
C PHE A 437 14.51 25.10 31.21
N PRO A 438 15.06 24.82 30.02
CA PRO A 438 16.52 24.81 29.82
C PRO A 438 17.23 26.13 30.11
N TYR A 439 16.57 27.29 29.96
CA TYR A 439 17.13 28.59 30.35
C TYR A 439 17.16 28.81 31.86
N ALA A 440 16.06 28.49 32.53
CA ALA A 440 15.95 28.55 33.97
C ALA A 440 16.70 27.41 34.67
N GLN A 441 17.04 26.32 33.96
CA GLN A 441 17.65 25.08 34.47
C GLN A 441 16.86 24.48 35.63
N PHE A 442 15.54 24.51 35.50
CA PHE A 442 14.59 23.88 36.43
C PHE A 442 13.66 22.95 35.69
N LYS A 443 13.28 21.89 36.41
CA LYS A 443 12.19 20.99 36.02
C LYS A 443 11.02 21.12 36.97
N THR A 444 9.83 20.76 36.48
CA THR A 444 8.63 20.77 37.31
C THR A 444 7.79 19.52 37.12
N SER A 445 7.11 19.13 38.21
CA SER A 445 6.06 18.09 38.21
C SER A 445 4.66 18.67 38.08
N ILE A 446 4.48 19.99 37.88
CA ILE A 446 3.15 20.57 37.69
C ILE A 446 2.49 19.94 36.46
N PRO A 447 1.28 19.37 36.59
CA PRO A 447 0.72 18.46 35.60
C PRO A 447 0.23 19.13 34.32
N LYS A 448 0.03 20.47 34.32
CA LYS A 448 -0.53 21.19 33.18
C LYS A 448 0.27 22.44 32.87
N ALA A 449 0.81 22.50 31.67
CA ALA A 449 1.38 23.72 31.08
C ALA A 449 0.54 24.14 29.88
N ARG A 450 0.14 25.40 29.84
CA ARG A 450 -0.59 26.03 28.75
C ARG A 450 0.31 27.08 28.10
N TRP A 451 0.70 26.86 26.87
CA TRP A 451 1.48 27.80 26.09
C TRP A 451 0.58 28.61 25.16
N ASP A 452 0.51 29.89 25.39
CA ASP A 452 -0.15 30.85 24.51
C ASP A 452 0.90 31.47 23.55
N LEU A 453 0.80 31.12 22.28
CA LEU A 453 1.75 31.54 21.26
C LEU A 453 1.58 33.03 20.90
N ASN A 454 0.40 33.61 21.13
CA ASN A 454 0.14 35.04 20.84
C ASN A 454 0.85 35.93 21.86
N THR A 455 0.77 35.58 23.11
CA THR A 455 1.42 36.33 24.22
C THR A 455 2.87 35.90 24.46
N GLN A 456 3.27 34.74 23.95
CA GLN A 456 4.57 34.11 24.19
C GLN A 456 4.81 33.76 25.67
N LYS A 457 3.74 33.36 26.36
CA LYS A 457 3.78 32.97 27.78
C LYS A 457 3.35 31.50 27.95
N ILE A 458 4.02 30.83 28.87
CA ILE A 458 3.66 29.48 29.33
C ILE A 458 3.17 29.60 30.77
N THR A 459 1.91 29.26 31.00
CA THR A 459 1.32 29.26 32.34
C THR A 459 1.13 27.82 32.79
N MET A 460 1.43 27.58 34.06
CA MET A 460 1.27 26.28 34.70
C MET A 460 0.45 26.42 35.96
N THR A 461 -0.43 25.45 36.22
CA THR A 461 -1.27 25.49 37.43
C THR A 461 -1.44 24.03 37.89
N LYS A 462 -1.28 23.83 39.17
CA LYS A 462 -1.58 22.58 39.86
C LYS A 462 -3.10 22.35 39.82
N ASP A 463 -3.55 21.14 39.58
CA ASP A 463 -4.96 20.78 39.76
C ASP A 463 -5.36 20.85 41.25
N ALA A 464 -6.62 21.20 41.51
CA ALA A 464 -7.11 21.41 42.86
C ALA A 464 -7.04 20.15 43.73
N ASP A 465 -7.18 18.99 43.12
CA ASP A 465 -7.17 17.66 43.75
C ASP A 465 -5.76 17.08 43.93
N VAL A 466 -4.73 17.67 43.32
CA VAL A 466 -3.34 17.23 43.51
C VAL A 466 -2.76 17.83 44.78
N PRO A 467 -2.28 17.06 45.76
CA PRO A 467 -1.60 17.58 46.93
C PRO A 467 -0.35 18.40 46.57
N LEU A 468 -0.08 19.45 47.32
CA LEU A 468 1.05 20.37 47.04
C LEU A 468 2.40 19.68 47.04
N GLU A 469 2.55 18.61 47.80
CA GLU A 469 3.79 17.80 47.90
C GLU A 469 4.17 17.14 46.56
N TYR A 470 3.20 16.89 45.67
CA TYR A 470 3.44 16.37 44.32
C TYR A 470 3.63 17.46 43.27
N SER A 471 3.53 18.73 43.67
CA SER A 471 3.72 19.90 42.79
C SER A 471 4.99 20.63 43.20
N TYR A 472 6.06 20.41 42.46
CA TYR A 472 7.37 20.92 42.84
C TYR A 472 8.20 21.35 41.64
N PHE A 473 9.17 22.23 41.93
CA PHE A 473 10.26 22.64 41.04
C PHE A 473 11.58 22.14 41.62
N TYR A 474 12.51 21.67 40.79
CA TYR A 474 13.87 21.37 41.20
C TYR A 474 14.85 21.75 40.10
N THR A 475 16.05 22.19 40.52
CA THR A 475 17.11 22.59 39.61
C THR A 475 17.81 21.39 39.00
N THR A 476 18.19 21.54 37.73
CA THR A 476 19.05 20.59 37.02
C THR A 476 20.54 20.88 37.18
N ARG A 477 20.91 22.05 37.79
CA ARG A 477 22.29 22.38 38.12
C ARG A 477 22.81 21.58 39.32
N LYS A 478 23.92 20.88 39.08
CA LYS A 478 24.54 19.99 40.10
C LYS A 478 25.12 20.75 41.29
N ASP A 479 25.65 21.95 41.06
CA ASP A 479 26.27 22.80 42.09
C ASP A 479 25.27 23.48 43.05
N LEU A 480 23.97 23.39 42.74
CA LEU A 480 22.91 23.84 43.63
C LEU A 480 22.37 22.75 44.55
N ASP A 481 23.03 21.58 44.64
CA ASP A 481 22.69 20.46 45.51
C ASP A 481 21.23 19.97 45.41
N SER A 482 20.68 19.98 44.19
CA SER A 482 19.29 19.60 43.93
C SER A 482 18.27 20.48 44.69
N LEU A 483 18.48 21.76 44.73
CA LEU A 483 17.54 22.71 45.32
C LEU A 483 16.15 22.50 44.74
N ALA A 484 15.17 22.29 45.63
CA ALA A 484 13.78 22.05 45.24
C ALA A 484 12.80 22.73 46.19
N PHE A 485 11.62 23.03 45.71
CA PHE A 485 10.53 23.62 46.48
C PHE A 485 9.17 23.32 45.85
N ASN A 486 8.12 23.29 46.66
CA ASN A 486 6.75 23.09 46.22
C ASN A 486 6.13 24.44 45.75
N ALA A 487 5.23 24.35 44.77
CA ALA A 487 4.56 25.53 44.25
C ALA A 487 3.20 25.15 43.63
N GLU A 488 2.28 26.11 43.57
CA GLU A 488 0.94 25.92 42.96
C GLU A 488 0.88 26.36 41.51
N LYS A 489 1.64 27.39 41.13
CA LYS A 489 1.58 28.03 39.83
C LYS A 489 2.94 28.48 39.35
N ALA A 490 3.09 28.57 38.03
CA ALA A 490 4.23 29.26 37.43
C ALA A 490 3.83 29.93 36.10
N GLU A 491 4.54 30.98 35.78
CA GLU A 491 4.48 31.68 34.49
C GLU A 491 5.90 31.81 33.94
N TYR A 492 6.13 31.31 32.75
CA TYR A 492 7.38 31.48 32.01
C TYR A 492 7.17 32.43 30.83
N ASP A 493 7.88 33.53 30.82
CA ASP A 493 7.88 34.49 29.70
C ASP A 493 9.05 34.13 28.76
N ILE A 494 8.71 33.72 27.54
CA ILE A 494 9.70 33.29 26.55
C ILE A 494 10.58 34.46 26.07
N LYS A 495 10.05 35.68 26.06
CA LYS A 495 10.78 36.88 25.59
C LYS A 495 11.85 37.31 26.57
N THR A 496 11.50 37.30 27.85
CA THR A 496 12.42 37.74 28.93
C THR A 496 13.19 36.57 29.54
N GLN A 497 12.78 35.32 29.20
CA GLN A 497 13.37 34.06 29.72
C GLN A 497 13.31 33.98 31.26
N GLN A 498 12.29 34.55 31.86
CA GLN A 498 12.06 34.58 33.29
C GLN A 498 10.95 33.59 33.67
N LEU A 499 11.19 32.83 34.73
CA LEU A 499 10.23 31.91 35.32
C LEU A 499 9.77 32.45 36.68
N LYS A 500 8.55 32.96 36.74
CA LYS A 500 7.90 33.38 37.97
C LYS A 500 7.13 32.21 38.56
N VAL A 501 7.45 31.83 39.78
CA VAL A 501 6.81 30.73 40.50
C VAL A 501 6.06 31.28 41.69
N SER A 502 4.81 30.85 41.90
CA SER A 502 3.92 31.34 42.96
C SER A 502 3.19 30.19 43.70
N GLY A 503 2.67 30.53 44.87
CA GLY A 503 2.10 29.55 45.81
C GLY A 503 3.18 28.71 46.48
N ILE A 504 4.32 29.27 46.77
CA ILE A 504 5.43 28.64 47.44
C ILE A 504 5.27 28.84 48.95
N PRO A 505 4.98 27.77 49.73
CA PRO A 505 4.80 27.93 51.16
C PRO A 505 6.11 28.29 51.88
N TYR A 506 7.20 27.68 51.46
CA TYR A 506 8.55 27.98 51.93
C TYR A 506 9.60 27.26 51.06
N ILE A 507 10.84 27.70 51.14
CA ILE A 507 12.00 27.03 50.54
C ILE A 507 12.90 26.57 51.71
N VAL A 508 13.33 25.32 51.66
CA VAL A 508 14.27 24.80 52.65
C VAL A 508 15.68 24.96 52.12
N VAL A 509 16.49 25.76 52.85
CA VAL A 509 17.90 25.98 52.56
C VAL A 509 18.71 25.79 53.87
N ALA A 510 19.67 24.88 53.85
CA ALA A 510 20.39 24.45 55.05
C ALA A 510 19.41 24.04 56.18
N ASP A 511 19.45 24.70 57.31
CA ASP A 511 18.54 24.49 58.46
C ASP A 511 17.50 25.66 58.57
N ALA A 512 17.16 26.29 57.46
CA ALA A 512 16.20 27.38 57.41
C ALA A 512 14.99 27.05 56.54
N ARG A 513 13.81 27.47 56.96
CA ARG A 513 12.62 27.63 56.14
C ARG A 513 12.45 29.10 55.75
N ILE A 514 12.58 29.40 54.48
CA ILE A 514 12.48 30.78 53.93
C ILE A 514 11.14 30.88 53.24
N THR A 515 10.24 31.74 53.77
CA THR A 515 8.96 32.06 53.14
C THR A 515 9.13 33.34 52.36
N PRO A 516 9.03 33.30 51.00
CA PRO A 516 9.16 34.49 50.19
C PRO A 516 7.94 35.42 50.31
N ASP A 517 8.13 36.70 50.08
CA ASP A 517 7.05 37.68 50.03
C ASP A 517 6.00 37.28 48.96
N HIS A 518 4.72 37.42 49.29
CA HIS A 518 3.60 36.99 48.44
C HIS A 518 3.65 35.52 47.99
N ASN A 519 4.48 34.71 48.62
CA ASN A 519 4.72 33.30 48.23
C ASN A 519 5.25 33.17 46.80
N GLU A 520 6.06 34.12 46.32
CA GLU A 520 6.53 34.20 44.94
C GLU A 520 8.06 34.23 44.84
N VAL A 521 8.56 33.59 43.79
CA VAL A 521 9.99 33.55 43.46
C VAL A 521 10.17 33.79 41.96
N LEU A 522 11.16 34.62 41.62
CA LEU A 522 11.59 34.83 40.25
C LEU A 522 12.88 34.04 39.99
N ILE A 523 12.82 33.11 39.05
CA ILE A 523 13.97 32.37 38.58
C ILE A 523 14.44 32.96 37.26
N LEU A 524 15.69 33.34 37.23
CA LEU A 524 16.39 33.91 36.09
C LEU A 524 17.22 32.83 35.37
N GLU A 525 17.88 33.23 34.30
CA GLU A 525 18.77 32.33 33.55
C GLU A 525 19.82 31.69 34.47
N ASN A 526 20.18 30.41 34.12
CA ASN A 526 21.16 29.60 34.84
C ASN A 526 20.79 29.31 36.30
N ALA A 527 19.52 29.06 36.60
CA ALA A 527 18.96 28.76 37.90
C ALA A 527 19.23 29.80 38.98
N LYS A 528 19.50 31.04 38.58
CA LYS A 528 19.68 32.13 39.54
C LYS A 528 18.32 32.51 40.11
N ILE A 529 18.15 32.33 41.43
CA ILE A 529 16.97 32.83 42.14
C ILE A 529 17.15 34.33 42.35
N GLY A 530 16.15 35.14 41.99
CA GLY A 530 16.13 36.55 42.27
C GLY A 530 16.20 36.83 43.77
N GLN A 531 16.84 37.93 44.19
CA GLN A 531 16.93 38.30 45.58
C GLN A 531 15.53 38.37 46.20
N LEU A 532 15.31 37.61 47.29
CA LEU A 532 14.06 37.60 48.03
C LEU A 532 14.05 38.77 49.02
N LYS A 533 13.00 39.56 49.03
CA LYS A 533 12.80 40.68 49.96
C LYS A 533 11.58 40.39 50.84
N ASN A 534 11.52 41.05 52.00
CA ASN A 534 10.40 40.92 52.93
C ASN A 534 10.12 39.44 53.33
N THR A 535 11.17 38.62 53.42
CA THR A 535 11.02 37.21 53.73
C THR A 535 10.84 36.95 55.20
N THR A 536 10.10 35.87 55.53
CA THR A 536 10.12 35.31 56.85
C THR A 536 11.06 34.09 56.86
N ILE A 537 11.99 34.05 57.83
CA ILE A 537 12.98 33.00 57.95
C ILE A 537 12.77 32.31 59.30
N VAL A 538 12.59 31.01 59.31
CA VAL A 538 12.52 30.17 60.49
C VAL A 538 13.78 29.32 60.53
N LEU A 539 14.66 29.56 61.48
CA LEU A 539 15.87 28.79 61.72
C LEU A 539 15.56 27.65 62.67
N ASP A 540 16.36 26.62 62.62
CA ASP A 540 16.12 25.34 63.33
C ASP A 540 14.76 24.73 62.93
N THR A 541 14.76 24.10 61.73
CA THR A 541 13.54 23.55 61.12
C THR A 541 12.84 22.50 61.98
N LEU A 542 13.52 21.90 62.95
CA LEU A 542 12.95 20.92 63.89
C LEU A 542 12.14 21.58 65.00
N ASN A 543 12.69 22.64 65.61
CA ASN A 543 12.11 23.26 66.80
C ASN A 543 11.43 24.62 66.47
N GLY A 544 11.90 25.31 65.42
CA GLY A 544 11.31 26.56 64.96
C GLY A 544 11.45 27.73 65.93
N TYR A 545 12.44 27.71 66.81
CA TYR A 545 12.59 28.70 67.90
C TYR A 545 13.00 30.11 67.42
N HIS A 546 13.68 30.19 66.27
CA HIS A 546 14.19 31.47 65.82
C HIS A 546 13.44 31.89 64.55
N ARG A 547 12.65 32.96 64.68
CA ARG A 547 11.90 33.55 63.56
C ARG A 547 12.42 34.96 63.29
N LEU A 548 12.79 35.19 62.02
CA LEU A 548 13.24 36.49 61.53
C LEU A 548 12.25 37.04 60.50
N THR A 549 12.03 38.33 60.45
CA THR A 549 11.13 39.05 59.53
C THR A 549 11.89 40.09 58.72
N ASP A 550 11.23 40.65 57.72
CA ASP A 550 11.78 41.68 56.85
C ASP A 550 13.13 41.29 56.22
N GLY A 551 13.29 39.96 55.96
CA GLY A 551 14.53 39.42 55.43
C GLY A 551 14.78 39.80 53.98
N VAL A 552 16.05 40.09 53.69
CA VAL A 552 16.56 40.18 52.34
C VAL A 552 17.54 39.05 52.16
N VAL A 553 17.21 38.08 51.25
CA VAL A 553 17.92 36.80 51.18
C VAL A 553 18.32 36.52 49.72
N ASP A 554 19.56 36.10 49.55
CA ASP A 554 20.11 35.52 48.36
C ASP A 554 20.32 34.01 48.57
N ILE A 555 19.60 33.15 47.85
CA ILE A 555 19.77 31.69 47.92
C ILE A 555 20.90 31.31 46.96
N VAL A 556 21.97 30.74 47.52
CA VAL A 556 23.18 30.33 46.81
C VAL A 556 23.06 28.86 46.34
N SER A 557 22.62 27.98 47.20
CA SER A 557 22.36 26.56 46.90
C SER A 557 21.37 25.97 47.94
N ARG A 558 21.05 24.70 47.87
CA ARG A 558 20.25 24.01 48.89
C ARG A 558 20.88 24.06 50.28
N LYS A 559 22.20 24.21 50.38
CA LYS A 559 22.97 24.21 51.63
C LYS A 559 23.40 25.58 52.09
N GLU A 560 23.22 26.62 51.29
CA GLU A 560 23.78 27.93 51.59
C GLU A 560 22.85 29.06 51.11
N PHE A 561 22.64 30.00 51.98
CA PHE A 561 22.02 31.31 51.68
C PHE A 561 22.77 32.41 52.42
N SER A 562 22.65 33.62 51.96
CA SER A 562 23.17 34.82 52.60
C SER A 562 22.11 35.90 52.65
N GLY A 563 22.20 36.80 53.65
CA GLY A 563 21.24 37.87 53.76
C GLY A 563 21.26 38.54 55.12
N TYR A 564 20.29 39.42 55.34
CA TYR A 564 20.04 40.08 56.61
C TYR A 564 18.53 40.12 56.86
N ALA A 565 18.16 40.15 58.16
CA ALA A 565 16.76 40.15 58.58
C ALA A 565 16.62 40.73 59.99
N THR A 566 15.39 41.09 60.34
CA THR A 566 15.07 41.60 61.68
C THR A 566 14.78 40.40 62.61
N TYR A 567 15.47 40.33 63.72
CA TYR A 567 15.19 39.38 64.78
C TYR A 567 14.55 40.07 65.98
N GLN A 568 13.35 39.70 66.36
CA GLN A 568 12.68 40.22 67.53
C GLN A 568 12.90 39.29 68.71
N TYR A 569 13.63 39.73 69.70
CA TYR A 569 13.77 39.02 70.96
C TYR A 569 12.64 39.44 71.90
N VAL A 570 11.79 38.44 72.33
CA VAL A 570 10.67 38.66 73.26
C VAL A 570 11.03 38.05 74.59
#